data_2014e61cdb56ff57bea1a418f6a7b542
#
_entry.id   2014e61cdb56ff57bea1a418f6a7b542
#
_cell.length_a   1.000
_cell.length_b   1.000
_cell.length_c   1.000
_cell.angle_alpha   90.00
_cell.angle_beta   90.00
_cell.angle_gamma   90.00
#
_symmetry.space_group_name_H-M   'P 1'
#
loop_
_entity.id
_entity.type
_entity.pdbx_description
1 polymer ?
#
loop_
_entity_poly.entity_id
_entity_poly.type
_entity_poly.pdbx_seq_one_letter_code
_entity_poly.pdbx_strand_id
1 'polypeptide(L)'
;MRILLTNDDGINAPGLAVLEDIAREISDDVWIAAPEEEQSGKGRAISLTHPVRTREVGDKAWAVAGTPSDCVLLATHNLMPEKPDLVLSGVNRGQ
;
A
#
# COMPACT_ATOMS: atom_id res chain seq x y z
N MET A 1 4.89 16.08 -6.69
CA MET A 1 5.54 14.78 -6.53
C MET A 1 4.49 13.74 -6.21
N ARG A 2 4.48 12.65 -6.94
CA ARG A 2 3.52 11.57 -6.69
C ARG A 2 4.13 10.56 -5.73
N ILE A 3 3.43 10.29 -4.63
CA ILE A 3 3.93 9.42 -3.57
C ILE A 3 2.98 8.24 -3.42
N LEU A 4 3.54 7.03 -3.37
CA LEU A 4 2.77 5.83 -3.10
C LEU A 4 3.15 5.31 -1.73
N LEU A 5 2.15 5.01 -0.91
CA LEU A 5 2.35 4.50 0.44
C LEU A 5 1.89 3.05 0.53
N THR A 6 2.65 2.25 1.26
CA THR A 6 2.26 0.88 1.57
C THR A 6 2.77 0.54 2.97
N ASN A 7 2.50 -0.68 3.45
CA ASN A 7 3.01 -1.13 4.74
C ASN A 7 2.87 -2.65 4.84
N ASP A 8 3.37 -3.22 5.94
CA ASP A 8 3.18 -4.64 6.24
C ASP A 8 1.99 -4.90 7.15
N ASP A 9 1.54 -3.90 7.89
CA ASP A 9 0.55 -4.09 8.94
C ASP A 9 -0.88 -4.02 8.44
N GLY A 10 -1.09 -3.57 7.23
CA GLY A 10 -2.43 -3.55 6.65
C GLY A 10 -2.99 -2.16 6.49
N ILE A 11 -4.03 -2.06 5.67
CA ILE A 11 -4.62 -0.78 5.27
C ILE A 11 -5.22 -0.03 6.45
N ASN A 12 -5.61 -0.75 7.49
CA ASN A 12 -6.23 -0.13 8.66
C ASN A 12 -5.27 0.13 9.81
N ALA A 13 -3.99 -0.16 9.62
CA ALA A 13 -3.02 0.02 10.69
C ALA A 13 -2.79 1.50 10.98
N PRO A 14 -2.68 1.88 12.27
CA PRO A 14 -2.48 3.28 12.60
C PRO A 14 -1.17 3.86 12.06
N GLY A 15 -0.14 3.03 11.88
CA GLY A 15 1.11 3.51 11.34
C GLY A 15 1.00 4.02 9.91
N LEU A 16 0.06 3.46 9.15
CA LEU A 16 -0.15 3.93 7.79
C LEU A 16 -0.76 5.33 7.80
N ALA A 17 -1.66 5.60 8.72
CA ALA A 17 -2.24 6.93 8.84
C ALA A 17 -1.17 7.96 9.20
N VAL A 18 -0.22 7.56 10.06
CA VAL A 18 0.88 8.45 10.41
C VAL A 18 1.72 8.74 9.17
N LEU A 19 2.02 7.72 8.40
CA LEU A 19 2.79 7.89 7.18
C LEU A 19 2.05 8.77 6.17
N GLU A 20 0.75 8.61 6.09
CA GLU A 20 -0.05 9.43 5.19
C GLU A 20 0.04 10.91 5.57
N ASP A 21 -0.05 11.21 6.86
CA ASP A 21 0.06 12.58 7.33
C ASP A 21 1.41 13.17 6.94
N ILE A 22 2.46 12.39 7.12
CA ILE A 22 3.80 12.84 6.76
C ILE A 22 3.90 13.10 5.26
N ALA A 23 3.38 12.17 4.48
CA ALA A 23 3.47 12.31 3.02
C ALA A 23 2.68 13.51 2.52
N ARG A 24 1.55 13.81 3.14
CA ARG A 24 0.73 14.94 2.69
C ARG A 24 1.37 16.28 3.00
N GLU A 25 2.33 16.30 3.90
CA GLU A 25 3.10 17.52 4.12
C GLU A 25 4.14 17.72 3.03
N ILE A 26 4.50 16.66 2.35
CA ILE A 26 5.47 16.72 1.27
C ILE A 26 4.79 16.99 -0.07
N SER A 27 3.61 16.39 -0.26
CA SER A 27 2.93 16.46 -1.56
C SER A 27 1.43 16.32 -1.38
N ASP A 28 0.67 16.87 -2.30
CA ASP A 28 -0.77 16.68 -2.33
C ASP A 28 -1.17 15.44 -3.14
N ASP A 29 -0.24 14.85 -3.86
CA ASP A 29 -0.53 13.72 -4.73
C ASP A 29 -0.08 12.44 -4.06
N VAL A 30 -0.88 11.99 -3.09
CA VAL A 30 -0.55 10.83 -2.26
C VAL A 30 -1.52 9.69 -2.59
N TRP A 31 -0.95 8.54 -2.89
CA TRP A 31 -1.69 7.32 -3.24
C TRP A 31 -1.35 6.24 -2.22
N ILE A 32 -2.32 5.38 -1.93
CA ILE A 32 -2.15 4.33 -0.94
C ILE A 32 -2.57 3.00 -1.54
N ALA A 33 -1.71 2.00 -1.38
CA ALA A 33 -2.05 0.63 -1.71
C ALA A 33 -1.40 -0.25 -0.67
N ALA A 34 -2.19 -0.84 0.21
CA ALA A 34 -1.69 -1.60 1.33
C ALA A 34 -2.46 -2.90 1.47
N PRO A 35 -1.86 -3.90 2.13
CA PRO A 35 -2.54 -5.18 2.32
C PRO A 35 -3.84 -5.00 3.08
N GLU A 36 -4.82 -5.85 2.79
CA GLU A 36 -6.07 -5.82 3.53
C GLU A 36 -5.87 -6.21 4.97
N GLU A 37 -4.91 -7.08 5.22
CA GLU A 37 -4.63 -7.60 6.54
C GLU A 37 -3.16 -7.53 6.80
N GLU A 38 -2.81 -7.62 8.07
CA GLU A 38 -1.44 -7.70 8.47
C GLU A 38 -0.76 -8.88 7.79
N GLN A 39 0.43 -8.65 7.27
CA GLN A 39 1.19 -9.68 6.56
C GLN A 39 2.26 -10.31 7.43
N SER A 40 2.56 -9.71 8.56
CA SER A 40 3.55 -10.28 9.48
C SER A 40 3.13 -11.66 9.92
N GLY A 41 4.04 -12.58 9.90
CA GLY A 41 3.76 -13.93 10.38
C GLY A 41 3.00 -14.79 9.42
N LYS A 42 2.49 -14.24 8.35
CA LYS A 42 1.81 -15.06 7.37
C LYS A 42 2.78 -15.84 6.50
N GLY A 43 3.89 -15.24 6.18
CA GLY A 43 4.92 -15.91 5.43
C GLY A 43 4.44 -16.54 4.16
N ARG A 44 3.52 -15.89 3.48
CA ARG A 44 2.87 -16.54 2.39
C ARG A 44 3.42 -16.16 1.07
N ALA A 45 3.74 -17.13 0.31
CA ALA A 45 4.00 -16.89 -1.08
C ALA A 45 2.67 -16.64 -1.76
N ILE A 46 2.71 -15.85 -2.79
CA ILE A 46 1.52 -15.54 -3.56
C ILE A 46 1.14 -16.73 -4.39
N SER A 47 -0.13 -17.01 -4.44
CA SER A 47 -0.61 -18.04 -5.33
C SER A 47 -0.61 -17.47 -6.75
N LEU A 48 0.08 -18.14 -7.64
CA LEU A 48 0.10 -17.72 -9.04
C LEU A 48 -1.16 -18.10 -9.77
N THR A 49 -2.01 -18.90 -9.14
CA THR A 49 -3.23 -19.34 -9.79
C THR A 49 -4.42 -18.46 -9.46
N HIS A 50 -4.23 -17.49 -8.58
CA HIS A 50 -5.32 -16.62 -8.17
C HIS A 50 -4.95 -15.17 -8.44
N PRO A 51 -5.87 -14.40 -9.04
CA PRO A 51 -5.59 -12.99 -9.20
C PRO A 51 -5.56 -12.28 -7.86
N VAL A 52 -4.73 -11.28 -7.76
CA VAL A 52 -4.70 -10.45 -6.57
C VAL A 52 -5.88 -9.51 -6.63
N ARG A 53 -6.64 -9.43 -5.56
CA ARG A 53 -7.83 -8.60 -5.51
C ARG A 53 -7.53 -7.26 -4.89
N THR A 54 -8.18 -6.23 -5.40
CA THR A 54 -8.07 -4.90 -4.85
C THR A 54 -9.46 -4.38 -4.52
N ARG A 55 -9.53 -3.54 -3.49
CA ARG A 55 -10.78 -2.94 -3.09
C ARG A 55 -10.51 -1.46 -2.80
N GLU A 56 -11.21 -0.59 -3.50
CA GLU A 56 -11.05 0.83 -3.27
C GLU A 56 -11.66 1.20 -1.93
N VAL A 57 -10.86 1.82 -1.06
CA VAL A 57 -11.30 2.16 0.28
C VAL A 57 -11.38 3.66 0.50
N GLY A 58 -10.92 4.43 -0.47
CA GLY A 58 -11.00 5.89 -0.37
C GLY A 58 -10.46 6.49 -1.65
N ASP A 59 -10.40 7.81 -1.69
CA ASP A 59 -9.86 8.50 -2.84
C ASP A 59 -8.37 8.17 -2.95
N LYS A 60 -7.97 7.58 -4.06
CA LYS A 60 -6.58 7.18 -4.30
C LYS A 60 -6.06 6.19 -3.26
N ALA A 61 -6.96 5.36 -2.71
CA ALA A 61 -6.58 4.40 -1.68
C ALA A 61 -7.23 3.05 -1.93
N TRP A 62 -6.41 2.00 -1.90
CA TRP A 62 -6.87 0.64 -2.16
C TRP A 62 -6.33 -0.32 -1.12
N ALA A 63 -7.17 -1.27 -0.75
CA ALA A 63 -6.76 -2.44 0.03
C ALA A 63 -6.48 -3.56 -0.96
N VAL A 64 -5.37 -4.25 -0.78
CA VAL A 64 -4.91 -5.26 -1.71
C VAL A 64 -4.80 -6.58 -0.98
N ALA A 65 -5.38 -7.63 -1.55
CA ALA A 65 -5.30 -8.97 -0.97
C ALA A 65 -3.97 -9.59 -1.38
N GLY A 66 -2.88 -9.08 -0.84
CA GLY A 66 -1.55 -9.54 -1.18
C GLY A 66 -0.49 -8.92 -0.29
N THR A 67 0.74 -9.16 -0.64
CA THR A 67 1.89 -8.65 0.12
C THR A 67 2.15 -7.19 -0.23
N PRO A 68 3.01 -6.51 0.54
CA PRO A 68 3.40 -5.14 0.16
C PRO A 68 3.99 -5.07 -1.24
N SER A 69 4.76 -6.07 -1.66
CA SER A 69 5.29 -6.08 -3.02
C SER A 69 4.18 -6.12 -4.05
N ASP A 70 3.14 -6.90 -3.79
CA ASP A 70 1.98 -6.95 -4.67
C ASP A 70 1.29 -5.60 -4.74
N CYS A 71 1.21 -4.92 -3.60
CA CYS A 71 0.57 -3.61 -3.54
C CYS A 71 1.29 -2.63 -4.45
N VAL A 72 2.61 -2.62 -4.37
CA VAL A 72 3.40 -1.70 -5.19
C VAL A 72 3.26 -2.05 -6.66
N LEU A 73 3.34 -3.34 -7.00
CA LEU A 73 3.24 -3.75 -8.39
C LEU A 73 1.88 -3.39 -8.98
N LEU A 74 0.81 -3.72 -8.27
CA LEU A 74 -0.52 -3.41 -8.77
C LEU A 74 -0.76 -1.92 -8.89
N ALA A 75 -0.32 -1.17 -7.88
CA ALA A 75 -0.53 0.26 -7.90
C ALA A 75 0.18 0.89 -9.09
N THR A 76 1.45 0.52 -9.31
CA THR A 76 2.23 1.16 -10.35
C THR A 76 1.80 0.72 -11.74
N HIS A 77 1.27 -0.49 -11.88
CA HIS A 77 0.92 -1.00 -13.21
C HIS A 77 -0.56 -0.85 -13.56
N ASN A 78 -1.45 -0.86 -12.57
CA ASN A 78 -2.86 -0.90 -12.86
C ASN A 78 -3.69 0.20 -12.22
N LEU A 79 -3.32 0.68 -11.05
CA LEU A 79 -4.19 1.58 -10.30
C LEU A 79 -3.83 3.04 -10.49
N MET A 80 -2.57 3.34 -10.65
CA MET A 80 -2.12 4.71 -10.80
C MET A 80 -1.97 5.04 -12.28
N PRO A 81 -2.35 6.24 -12.68
CA PRO A 81 -2.20 6.61 -14.10
C PRO A 81 -0.75 6.74 -14.54
N GLU A 82 0.13 7.08 -13.59
CA GLU A 82 1.54 7.21 -13.87
C GLU A 82 2.32 6.70 -12.68
N LYS A 83 3.56 6.36 -12.89
CA LYS A 83 4.40 5.83 -11.83
C LYS A 83 4.65 6.86 -10.74
N PRO A 84 4.79 6.42 -9.50
CA PRO A 84 5.12 7.35 -8.42
C PRO A 84 6.57 7.81 -8.51
N ASP A 85 6.81 9.01 -7.98
CA ASP A 85 8.15 9.50 -7.84
C ASP A 85 8.84 8.93 -6.61
N LEU A 86 8.04 8.53 -5.63
CA LEU A 86 8.56 8.06 -4.35
C LEU A 86 7.61 7.00 -3.80
N VAL A 87 8.17 5.91 -3.28
CA VAL A 87 7.41 4.87 -2.60
C VAL A 87 7.88 4.82 -1.16
N LEU A 88 6.94 4.95 -0.22
CA LEU A 88 7.24 4.87 1.21
C LEU A 88 6.50 3.69 1.81
N SER A 89 7.18 2.95 2.67
CA SER A 89 6.59 1.81 3.34
C SER A 89 6.72 1.99 4.85
N GLY A 90 5.61 1.91 5.56
CA GLY A 90 5.59 2.06 6.99
C GLY A 90 4.32 2.76 7.46
N VAL A 91 4.24 3.27 8.66
CA VAL A 91 5.21 3.04 9.72
C VAL A 91 4.86 1.68 10.32
N ASN A 92 5.79 0.75 10.27
CA ASN A 92 5.52 -0.59 10.75
C ASN A 92 5.78 -0.66 12.24
N ARG A 93 4.94 -1.42 12.93
CA ARG A 93 5.14 -1.58 14.36
C ARG A 93 5.86 -2.90 14.64
N GLY A 94 6.44 -2.99 15.80
CA GLY A 94 6.97 -4.23 16.33
C GLY A 94 8.20 -4.71 15.63
N GLN A 95 8.97 -3.85 15.19
CA GLN A 95 10.10 -4.36 14.52
C GLN A 95 11.33 -4.38 15.29
#